data_af892a6d43c521dc086ca3e7cdbcc97f
#
_entry.id   af892a6d43c521dc086ca3e7cdbcc97f
#
_cell.length_a   1.000
_cell.length_b   1.000
_cell.length_c   1.000
_cell.angle_alpha   90.00
_cell.angle_beta   90.00
_cell.angle_gamma   90.00
#
_symmetry.space_group_name_H-M   'P 1'
#
loop_
_entity.id
_entity.type
_entity.pdbx_description
1 polymer ?
#
loop_
_entity_poly.entity_id
_entity_poly.type
_entity_poly.pdbx_seq_one_letter_code
_entity_poly.pdbx_strand_id
1 'polypeptide(L)'
;VNIGDPVPALDPLTGLISVPANTPASNYTITYEICETLNPTNCDQAIATIGVIAAPIVAVDDAPAAVNGGTGNPSLINACTNDTLNGSPVNVADITATIVTPASNPNVALDPATGTVSVAPGTPAGTYTITYEICENLNPANCDQAIVTAVVNAGTIVADDDSVSGINGTSGGAGVLDVLPGDTLNGNPATLGGGGNVTMNVVTPAAP
;
A
#
# COMPACT_ATOMS: atom_id res chain seq x y z
N VAL A 1 10.38 -0.14 -27.30
CA VAL A 1 9.80 -1.31 -27.97
C VAL A 1 10.86 -2.40 -27.98
N ASN A 2 10.57 -3.56 -27.41
CA ASN A 2 11.47 -4.70 -27.39
C ASN A 2 11.33 -5.52 -28.67
N ILE A 3 12.34 -6.38 -28.98
CA ILE A 3 12.23 -7.32 -30.09
C ILE A 3 11.14 -8.34 -29.75
N GLY A 4 10.07 -8.36 -30.56
CA GLY A 4 8.92 -9.24 -30.36
C GLY A 4 7.66 -8.57 -29.85
N ASP A 5 7.74 -7.28 -29.46
CA ASP A 5 6.53 -6.51 -29.13
C ASP A 5 5.65 -6.35 -30.38
N PRO A 6 4.31 -6.35 -30.24
CA PRO A 6 3.41 -6.03 -31.33
C PRO A 6 3.68 -4.63 -31.87
N VAL A 7 3.61 -4.48 -33.19
CA VAL A 7 3.77 -3.19 -33.87
C VAL A 7 2.66 -2.99 -34.90
N PRO A 8 2.32 -1.74 -35.25
CA PRO A 8 1.38 -1.46 -36.33
C PRO A 8 1.84 -2.09 -37.65
N ALA A 9 0.91 -2.64 -38.42
CA ALA A 9 1.18 -3.32 -39.69
C ALA A 9 0.27 -2.79 -40.79
N LEU A 10 0.83 -2.59 -42.00
CA LEU A 10 0.11 -2.26 -43.22
C LEU A 10 -0.22 -3.52 -43.99
N ASP A 11 -1.49 -3.71 -44.35
CA ASP A 11 -1.92 -4.70 -45.31
C ASP A 11 -1.78 -4.15 -46.73
N PRO A 12 -0.84 -4.68 -47.54
CA PRO A 12 -0.59 -4.14 -48.90
C PRO A 12 -1.73 -4.46 -49.88
N LEU A 13 -2.67 -5.35 -49.56
CA LEU A 13 -3.81 -5.66 -50.42
C LEU A 13 -4.97 -4.71 -50.25
N THR A 14 -5.13 -4.18 -49.02
CA THR A 14 -6.24 -3.28 -48.66
C THR A 14 -5.81 -1.85 -48.43
N GLY A 15 -4.51 -1.59 -48.17
CA GLY A 15 -3.98 -0.28 -47.79
C GLY A 15 -4.31 0.11 -46.34
N LEU A 16 -4.87 -0.82 -45.52
CA LEU A 16 -5.25 -0.55 -44.13
C LEU A 16 -4.10 -0.81 -43.18
N ILE A 17 -3.95 0.09 -42.17
CA ILE A 17 -3.01 -0.10 -41.06
C ILE A 17 -3.81 -0.58 -39.85
N SER A 18 -3.34 -1.67 -39.25
CA SER A 18 -3.87 -2.23 -38.00
C SER A 18 -2.86 -2.02 -36.88
N VAL A 19 -3.38 -1.73 -35.66
CA VAL A 19 -2.60 -1.64 -34.43
C VAL A 19 -3.05 -2.81 -33.54
N PRO A 20 -2.20 -3.83 -33.31
CA PRO A 20 -2.54 -4.95 -32.44
C PRO A 20 -2.71 -4.51 -30.99
N ALA A 21 -3.49 -5.29 -30.20
CA ALA A 21 -3.50 -5.11 -28.75
C ALA A 21 -2.09 -5.31 -28.15
N ASN A 22 -1.82 -4.67 -27.03
CA ASN A 22 -0.50 -4.66 -26.36
C ASN A 22 0.64 -4.08 -27.21
N THR A 23 0.33 -3.18 -28.14
CA THR A 23 1.35 -2.37 -28.81
C THR A 23 1.86 -1.30 -27.85
N PRO A 24 3.18 -1.24 -27.53
CA PRO A 24 3.72 -0.21 -26.63
C PRO A 24 3.49 1.21 -27.13
N ALA A 25 3.37 2.16 -26.20
CA ALA A 25 3.24 3.57 -26.55
C ALA A 25 4.48 4.08 -27.26
N SER A 26 4.31 4.58 -28.47
CA SER A 26 5.38 5.13 -29.31
C SER A 26 4.80 5.78 -30.56
N ASN A 27 5.66 6.51 -31.28
CA ASN A 27 5.39 6.89 -32.66
C ASN A 27 6.04 5.85 -33.59
N TYR A 28 5.22 5.18 -34.39
CA TYR A 28 5.64 4.18 -35.37
C TYR A 28 5.58 4.79 -36.76
N THR A 29 6.51 4.40 -37.62
CA THR A 29 6.54 4.81 -39.04
C THR A 29 6.57 3.59 -39.95
N ILE A 30 5.76 3.63 -41.00
CA ILE A 30 5.74 2.61 -42.06
C ILE A 30 6.02 3.34 -43.35
N THR A 31 7.12 3.01 -44.03
CA THR A 31 7.38 3.48 -45.40
C THR A 31 6.74 2.51 -46.38
N TYR A 32 5.93 2.98 -47.26
CA TYR A 32 5.31 2.16 -48.31
C TYR A 32 5.56 2.78 -49.67
N GLU A 33 5.43 1.98 -50.71
CA GLU A 33 5.61 2.36 -52.10
C GLU A 33 4.38 1.94 -52.89
N ILE A 34 3.96 2.80 -53.80
CA ILE A 34 2.93 2.48 -54.80
C ILE A 34 3.56 2.59 -56.20
N CYS A 35 3.24 1.60 -57.04
CA CYS A 35 3.71 1.55 -58.44
C CYS A 35 2.51 1.46 -59.38
N GLU A 36 2.66 2.03 -60.57
CA GLU A 36 1.67 1.91 -61.61
C GLU A 36 1.66 0.47 -62.18
N THR A 37 0.48 -0.16 -62.23
CA THR A 37 0.35 -1.54 -62.69
C THR A 37 0.78 -1.72 -64.15
N LEU A 38 0.54 -0.74 -65.03
CA LEU A 38 0.94 -0.75 -66.44
C LEU A 38 2.41 -0.44 -66.66
N ASN A 39 3.01 0.37 -65.78
CA ASN A 39 4.40 0.77 -65.81
C ASN A 39 5.04 0.47 -64.44
N PRO A 40 5.45 -0.76 -64.13
CA PRO A 40 5.88 -1.18 -62.77
C PRO A 40 7.16 -0.52 -62.27
N THR A 41 7.87 0.26 -63.09
CA THR A 41 9.04 1.08 -62.72
C THR A 41 8.64 2.51 -62.34
N ASN A 42 7.39 2.89 -62.58
CA ASN A 42 6.84 4.19 -62.18
C ASN A 42 6.24 4.04 -60.73
N CYS A 43 7.11 4.33 -59.76
CA CYS A 43 6.80 4.16 -58.35
C CYS A 43 7.06 5.44 -57.55
N ASP A 44 6.34 5.61 -56.43
CA ASP A 44 6.58 6.65 -55.46
C ASP A 44 6.40 6.10 -54.03
N GLN A 45 7.17 6.69 -53.11
CA GLN A 45 7.19 6.26 -51.69
C GLN A 45 6.57 7.32 -50.78
N ALA A 46 5.92 6.84 -49.72
CA ALA A 46 5.39 7.69 -48.70
C ALA A 46 5.55 7.05 -47.29
N ILE A 47 5.38 7.87 -46.26
CA ILE A 47 5.50 7.45 -44.85
C ILE A 47 4.15 7.63 -44.19
N ALA A 48 3.65 6.56 -43.57
CA ALA A 48 2.55 6.62 -42.61
C ALA A 48 3.13 6.70 -41.18
N THR A 49 2.63 7.64 -40.38
CA THR A 49 3.00 7.80 -38.95
C THR A 49 1.82 7.44 -38.08
N ILE A 50 2.01 6.54 -37.11
CA ILE A 50 1.02 6.04 -36.19
C ILE A 50 1.46 6.36 -34.76
N GLY A 51 0.74 7.24 -34.06
CA GLY A 51 0.96 7.52 -32.64
C GLY A 51 0.16 6.54 -31.79
N VAL A 52 0.83 5.74 -30.95
CA VAL A 52 0.23 4.89 -29.94
C VAL A 52 0.49 5.50 -28.58
N ILE A 53 -0.54 5.69 -27.77
CA ILE A 53 -0.45 6.26 -26.41
C ILE A 53 -0.54 5.16 -25.36
N ALA A 54 0.06 5.40 -24.18
CA ALA A 54 -0.09 4.51 -23.02
C ALA A 54 -1.54 4.52 -22.50
N ALA A 55 -1.93 3.44 -21.83
CA ALA A 55 -3.21 3.34 -21.15
C ALA A 55 -3.25 4.32 -19.97
N PRO A 56 -4.39 4.98 -19.67
CA PRO A 56 -4.51 5.76 -18.44
C PRO A 56 -4.28 4.88 -17.21
N ILE A 57 -3.33 5.28 -16.34
CA ILE A 57 -3.08 4.65 -15.03
C ILE A 57 -3.46 5.64 -13.93
N VAL A 58 -4.15 5.16 -12.89
CA VAL A 58 -4.58 6.00 -11.76
C VAL A 58 -4.36 5.23 -10.48
N ALA A 59 -3.52 5.78 -9.61
CA ALA A 59 -3.37 5.37 -8.22
C ALA A 59 -4.26 6.25 -7.33
N VAL A 60 -4.92 5.65 -6.34
CA VAL A 60 -5.90 6.33 -5.48
C VAL A 60 -5.50 6.18 -4.02
N ASP A 61 -5.50 7.29 -3.29
CA ASP A 61 -5.16 7.30 -1.86
C ASP A 61 -6.05 6.35 -1.03
N ASP A 62 -5.41 5.70 -0.03
CA ASP A 62 -6.05 4.75 0.87
C ASP A 62 -6.10 5.25 2.31
N ALA A 63 -7.24 5.06 2.95
CA ALA A 63 -7.45 5.37 4.36
C ALA A 63 -8.23 4.25 5.04
N PRO A 64 -7.59 3.12 5.38
CA PRO A 64 -8.25 2.02 6.06
C PRO A 64 -8.74 2.39 7.47
N ALA A 65 -9.64 1.58 8.04
CA ALA A 65 -10.05 1.74 9.43
C ALA A 65 -8.84 1.65 10.38
N ALA A 66 -8.89 2.44 11.46
CA ALA A 66 -7.82 2.45 12.45
C ALA A 66 -7.62 1.07 13.10
N VAL A 67 -6.36 0.72 13.38
CA VAL A 67 -5.96 -0.54 13.98
C VAL A 67 -5.40 -0.32 15.39
N ASN A 68 -5.61 -1.30 16.30
CA ASN A 68 -4.98 -1.30 17.62
C ASN A 68 -3.50 -1.69 17.47
N GLY A 69 -2.60 -0.80 17.91
CA GLY A 69 -1.16 -1.01 17.78
C GLY A 69 -0.61 -2.16 18.62
N GLY A 70 -1.25 -2.50 19.73
CA GLY A 70 -0.84 -3.64 20.57
C GLY A 70 -1.02 -4.98 19.87
N THR A 71 -2.08 -5.13 19.08
CA THR A 71 -2.40 -6.36 18.34
C THR A 71 -1.93 -6.35 16.91
N GLY A 72 -1.82 -5.17 16.29
CA GLY A 72 -1.51 -5.01 14.87
C GLY A 72 -2.57 -5.58 13.93
N ASN A 73 -2.26 -5.63 12.64
CA ASN A 73 -3.03 -6.29 11.59
C ASN A 73 -2.09 -6.68 10.44
N PRO A 74 -1.89 -7.97 10.15
CA PRO A 74 -0.98 -8.42 9.10
C PRO A 74 -1.49 -8.16 7.67
N SER A 75 -2.78 -7.79 7.51
CA SER A 75 -3.40 -7.49 6.21
C SER A 75 -4.44 -6.38 6.41
N LEU A 76 -3.96 -5.15 6.66
CA LEU A 76 -4.80 -4.00 6.97
C LEU A 76 -5.66 -3.60 5.77
N ILE A 77 -5.04 -3.50 4.61
CA ILE A 77 -5.66 -3.20 3.31
C ILE A 77 -4.74 -3.71 2.19
N ASN A 78 -5.29 -3.87 0.99
CA ASN A 78 -4.50 -3.93 -0.23
C ASN A 78 -4.60 -2.56 -0.94
N ALA A 79 -3.49 -1.85 -1.03
CA ALA A 79 -3.41 -0.50 -1.56
C ALA A 79 -3.79 -0.42 -3.05
N CYS A 80 -3.58 -1.50 -3.82
CA CYS A 80 -3.90 -1.50 -5.25
C CYS A 80 -5.37 -1.83 -5.59
N THR A 81 -6.25 -2.00 -4.59
CA THR A 81 -7.62 -2.48 -4.83
C THR A 81 -8.51 -1.44 -5.54
N ASN A 82 -8.26 -0.15 -5.29
CA ASN A 82 -9.00 0.99 -5.86
C ASN A 82 -8.26 1.66 -7.03
N ASP A 83 -7.06 1.19 -7.35
CA ASP A 83 -6.26 1.67 -8.48
C ASP A 83 -6.80 1.12 -9.80
N THR A 84 -6.58 1.87 -10.89
CA THR A 84 -7.04 1.45 -12.21
C THR A 84 -5.97 1.57 -13.29
N LEU A 85 -6.01 0.64 -14.25
CA LEU A 85 -5.30 0.70 -15.51
C LEU A 85 -6.33 0.59 -16.64
N ASN A 86 -6.34 1.56 -17.55
CA ASN A 86 -7.31 1.65 -18.64
C ASN A 86 -8.78 1.61 -18.16
N GLY A 87 -9.05 2.22 -16.99
CA GLY A 87 -10.37 2.29 -16.38
C GLY A 87 -10.88 0.99 -15.75
N SER A 88 -10.06 -0.07 -15.71
CA SER A 88 -10.34 -1.33 -15.01
C SER A 88 -9.47 -1.46 -13.77
N PRO A 89 -9.92 -2.16 -12.70
CA PRO A 89 -9.08 -2.43 -11.55
C PRO A 89 -7.73 -3.03 -11.97
N VAL A 90 -6.63 -2.56 -11.36
CA VAL A 90 -5.29 -3.06 -11.69
C VAL A 90 -5.17 -4.56 -11.37
N ASN A 91 -4.49 -5.27 -12.28
CA ASN A 91 -3.97 -6.60 -11.99
C ASN A 91 -2.47 -6.43 -11.68
N VAL A 92 -2.00 -6.93 -10.54
CA VAL A 92 -0.59 -6.86 -10.14
C VAL A 92 0.38 -7.48 -11.16
N ALA A 93 -0.12 -8.34 -12.05
CA ALA A 93 0.67 -8.88 -13.16
C ALA A 93 0.93 -7.87 -14.29
N ASP A 94 0.10 -6.83 -14.40
CA ASP A 94 0.16 -5.82 -15.47
C ASP A 94 0.87 -4.54 -15.04
N ILE A 95 1.20 -4.43 -13.74
CA ILE A 95 1.88 -3.28 -13.14
C ILE A 95 3.13 -3.69 -12.36
N THR A 96 3.99 -2.72 -12.13
CA THR A 96 5.06 -2.79 -11.12
C THR A 96 4.76 -1.76 -10.04
N ALA A 97 4.58 -2.22 -8.79
CA ALA A 97 4.43 -1.33 -7.65
C ALA A 97 5.78 -1.13 -6.94
N THR A 98 6.05 0.09 -6.47
CA THR A 98 7.26 0.45 -5.72
C THR A 98 6.92 1.35 -4.54
N ILE A 99 7.74 1.31 -3.48
CA ILE A 99 7.62 2.22 -2.34
C ILE A 99 8.48 3.46 -2.63
N VAL A 100 7.83 4.61 -2.76
CA VAL A 100 8.50 5.91 -2.96
C VAL A 100 8.97 6.47 -1.62
N THR A 101 8.09 6.45 -0.61
CA THR A 101 8.42 6.87 0.76
C THR A 101 7.83 5.85 1.74
N PRO A 102 8.68 5.13 2.50
CA PRO A 102 8.20 4.19 3.51
C PRO A 102 7.61 4.93 4.72
N ALA A 103 6.81 4.22 5.52
CA ALA A 103 6.33 4.75 6.80
C ALA A 103 7.50 5.10 7.74
N SER A 104 7.29 6.10 8.61
CA SER A 104 8.28 6.53 9.61
C SER A 104 8.58 5.46 10.67
N ASN A 105 7.73 4.44 10.79
CA ASN A 105 7.93 3.28 11.67
C ASN A 105 7.95 2.01 10.80
N PRO A 106 9.00 1.15 10.89
CA PRO A 106 9.14 -0.06 10.08
C PRO A 106 8.09 -1.14 10.38
N ASN A 107 7.37 -1.02 11.51
CA ASN A 107 6.24 -1.90 11.83
C ASN A 107 5.01 -1.64 10.95
N VAL A 108 4.97 -0.54 10.20
CA VAL A 108 3.94 -0.25 9.20
C VAL A 108 4.60 -0.39 7.84
N ALA A 109 4.19 -1.39 7.08
CA ALA A 109 4.86 -1.76 5.83
C ALA A 109 3.86 -2.06 4.72
N LEU A 110 4.26 -1.76 3.48
CA LEU A 110 3.63 -2.18 2.24
C LEU A 110 4.50 -3.25 1.58
N ASP A 111 3.91 -4.36 1.22
CA ASP A 111 4.54 -5.35 0.32
C ASP A 111 4.21 -4.98 -1.14
N PRO A 112 5.17 -4.48 -1.93
CA PRO A 112 4.91 -4.05 -3.30
C PRO A 112 4.57 -5.21 -4.26
N ALA A 113 4.93 -6.45 -3.90
CA ALA A 113 4.61 -7.60 -4.74
C ALA A 113 3.11 -7.99 -4.67
N THR A 114 2.45 -7.68 -3.56
CA THR A 114 1.04 -8.04 -3.32
C THR A 114 0.12 -6.83 -3.13
N GLY A 115 0.67 -5.63 -2.92
CA GLY A 115 -0.07 -4.43 -2.52
C GLY A 115 -0.53 -4.45 -1.07
N THR A 116 -0.18 -5.48 -0.28
CA THR A 116 -0.67 -5.64 1.09
C THR A 116 0.02 -4.68 2.06
N VAL A 117 -0.76 -3.88 2.78
CA VAL A 117 -0.30 -3.06 3.89
C VAL A 117 -0.51 -3.80 5.19
N SER A 118 0.50 -3.79 6.06
CA SER A 118 0.47 -4.45 7.37
C SER A 118 0.91 -3.52 8.49
N VAL A 119 0.41 -3.79 9.69
CA VAL A 119 0.84 -3.16 10.95
C VAL A 119 1.23 -4.27 11.92
N ALA A 120 2.49 -4.31 12.32
CA ALA A 120 2.98 -5.32 13.26
C ALA A 120 2.50 -5.03 14.70
N PRO A 121 2.33 -6.06 15.54
CA PRO A 121 2.06 -5.88 16.97
C PRO A 121 3.17 -5.06 17.65
N GLY A 122 2.77 -4.23 18.63
CA GLY A 122 3.70 -3.33 19.34
C GLY A 122 3.97 -2.02 18.61
N THR A 123 3.22 -1.68 17.57
CA THR A 123 3.32 -0.38 16.88
C THR A 123 2.73 0.71 17.78
N PRO A 124 3.49 1.79 18.08
CA PRO A 124 2.97 2.92 18.84
C PRO A 124 1.76 3.58 18.17
N ALA A 125 0.88 4.18 18.97
CA ALA A 125 -0.22 4.97 18.44
C ALA A 125 0.30 6.17 17.64
N GLY A 126 -0.33 6.42 16.50
CA GLY A 126 0.06 7.50 15.59
C GLY A 126 -0.58 7.36 14.22
N THR A 127 -0.28 8.32 13.34
CA THR A 127 -0.64 8.25 11.93
C THR A 127 0.62 8.03 11.11
N TYR A 128 0.60 7.00 10.28
CA TYR A 128 1.71 6.58 9.44
C TYR A 128 1.31 6.62 7.98
N THR A 129 2.15 7.21 7.15
CA THR A 129 1.91 7.33 5.71
C THR A 129 2.97 6.56 4.93
N ILE A 130 2.54 5.90 3.86
CA ILE A 130 3.41 5.26 2.86
C ILE A 130 3.03 5.88 1.51
N THR A 131 4.00 6.44 0.79
CA THR A 131 3.79 6.81 -0.61
C THR A 131 4.25 5.66 -1.49
N TYR A 132 3.39 5.20 -2.37
CA TYR A 132 3.70 4.17 -3.36
C TYR A 132 3.45 4.69 -4.77
N GLU A 133 4.04 4.02 -5.74
CA GLU A 133 3.89 4.28 -7.17
C GLU A 133 3.56 2.98 -7.87
N ILE A 134 2.63 3.04 -8.81
CA ILE A 134 2.34 1.96 -9.73
C ILE A 134 2.71 2.38 -11.14
N CYS A 135 3.40 1.51 -11.89
CA CYS A 135 3.77 1.74 -13.28
C CYS A 135 3.25 0.62 -14.17
N GLU A 136 2.76 0.95 -15.34
CA GLU A 136 2.33 -0.03 -16.35
C GLU A 136 3.51 -0.84 -16.86
N ASN A 137 3.45 -2.19 -16.84
CA ASN A 137 4.54 -3.03 -17.31
C ASN A 137 4.82 -2.90 -18.82
N LEU A 138 3.77 -2.66 -19.62
CA LEU A 138 3.89 -2.43 -21.06
C LEU A 138 4.58 -1.09 -21.38
N ASN A 139 4.33 -0.07 -20.56
CA ASN A 139 4.88 1.28 -20.71
C ASN A 139 5.48 1.75 -19.37
N PRO A 140 6.72 1.35 -19.00
CA PRO A 140 7.28 1.57 -17.66
C PRO A 140 7.49 3.04 -17.25
N ALA A 141 7.35 3.98 -18.16
CA ALA A 141 7.34 5.42 -17.86
C ALA A 141 5.93 5.95 -17.54
N ASN A 142 4.90 5.14 -17.73
CA ASN A 142 3.52 5.48 -17.44
C ASN A 142 3.21 5.07 -16.00
N CYS A 143 3.34 6.01 -15.07
CA CYS A 143 3.23 5.79 -13.63
C CYS A 143 2.28 6.79 -12.98
N ASP A 144 1.74 6.41 -11.82
CA ASP A 144 1.01 7.29 -10.92
C ASP A 144 1.30 6.93 -9.46
N GLN A 145 1.13 7.88 -8.55
CA GLN A 145 1.46 7.74 -7.13
C GLN A 145 0.23 7.97 -6.26
N ALA A 146 0.17 7.24 -5.13
CA ALA A 146 -0.82 7.46 -4.11
C ALA A 146 -0.24 7.25 -2.70
N ILE A 147 -1.03 7.62 -1.68
CA ILE A 147 -0.64 7.57 -0.29
C ILE A 147 -1.57 6.64 0.48
N VAL A 148 -0.99 5.69 1.20
CA VAL A 148 -1.70 4.96 2.26
C VAL A 148 -1.55 5.71 3.57
N THR A 149 -2.67 6.02 4.24
CA THR A 149 -2.69 6.63 5.57
C THR A 149 -3.20 5.62 6.59
N ALA A 150 -2.29 5.00 7.35
CA ALA A 150 -2.60 4.04 8.40
C ALA A 150 -2.69 4.73 9.76
N VAL A 151 -3.87 4.70 10.40
CA VAL A 151 -4.09 5.21 11.76
C VAL A 151 -3.95 4.06 12.74
N VAL A 152 -3.03 4.20 13.70
CA VAL A 152 -2.79 3.23 14.77
C VAL A 152 -3.26 3.82 16.09
N ASN A 153 -4.17 3.15 16.76
CA ASN A 153 -4.68 3.53 18.07
C ASN A 153 -3.89 2.86 19.20
N ALA A 154 -3.81 3.54 20.35
CA ALA A 154 -3.33 2.91 21.58
C ALA A 154 -4.24 1.79 22.04
N GLY A 155 -3.71 0.87 22.83
CA GLY A 155 -4.49 -0.14 23.51
C GLY A 155 -5.44 0.47 24.55
N THR A 156 -6.59 -0.16 24.76
CA THR A 156 -7.48 0.21 25.86
C THR A 156 -6.86 -0.25 27.18
N ILE A 157 -6.62 0.69 28.10
CA ILE A 157 -6.16 0.40 29.45
C ILE A 157 -7.34 0.59 30.40
N VAL A 158 -7.48 -0.33 31.35
CA VAL A 158 -8.50 -0.31 32.42
C VAL A 158 -7.78 -0.57 33.72
N ALA A 159 -7.99 0.28 34.72
CA ALA A 159 -7.58 0.09 36.10
C ALA A 159 -8.85 0.03 36.93
N ASP A 160 -9.00 -1.03 37.71
CA ASP A 160 -10.13 -1.25 38.64
C ASP A 160 -9.77 -0.77 40.04
N ASP A 161 -10.77 -0.35 40.84
CA ASP A 161 -10.56 0.07 42.20
C ASP A 161 -10.35 -1.12 43.14
N ASP A 162 -9.28 -1.07 43.93
CA ASP A 162 -8.94 -2.12 44.91
C ASP A 162 -9.14 -1.64 46.32
N SER A 163 -9.47 -2.58 47.20
CA SER A 163 -9.64 -2.26 48.61
C SER A 163 -9.20 -3.41 49.54
N VAL A 164 -8.65 -3.04 50.68
CA VAL A 164 -8.35 -3.93 51.78
C VAL A 164 -8.76 -3.26 53.08
N SER A 165 -9.26 -4.04 54.02
CA SER A 165 -9.70 -3.56 55.34
C SER A 165 -9.18 -4.47 56.49
N GLY A 166 -9.26 -4.00 57.71
CA GLY A 166 -8.90 -4.78 58.88
C GLY A 166 -7.40 -4.86 59.15
N ILE A 167 -6.58 -4.01 58.58
CA ILE A 167 -5.16 -3.94 58.87
C ILE A 167 -4.95 -3.33 60.28
N ASN A 168 -4.25 -4.05 61.14
CA ASN A 168 -3.87 -3.52 62.46
C ASN A 168 -2.79 -2.45 62.32
N GLY A 169 -3.10 -1.19 62.58
CA GLY A 169 -2.19 -0.06 62.40
C GLY A 169 -0.98 -0.10 63.34
N THR A 170 -1.03 -0.81 64.50
CA THR A 170 0.11 -0.95 65.41
C THR A 170 1.18 -1.90 64.86
N SER A 171 0.76 -2.96 64.24
CA SER A 171 1.68 -3.97 63.63
C SER A 171 1.98 -3.72 62.18
N GLY A 172 1.12 -2.95 61.47
CA GLY A 172 1.23 -2.72 60.02
C GLY A 172 1.14 -4.04 59.25
N GLY A 173 1.61 -3.98 58.01
CA GLY A 173 1.74 -5.16 57.13
C GLY A 173 2.49 -4.78 55.84
N ALA A 174 3.28 -5.72 55.32
CA ALA A 174 3.90 -5.58 54.02
C ALA A 174 3.13 -6.39 52.99
N GLY A 175 2.90 -5.83 51.79
CA GLY A 175 2.20 -6.52 50.68
C GLY A 175 0.74 -6.87 51.04
N VAL A 176 0.05 -5.95 51.75
CA VAL A 176 -1.32 -6.17 52.24
C VAL A 176 -2.38 -6.18 51.15
N LEU A 177 -2.06 -5.63 50.00
CA LEU A 177 -2.91 -5.57 48.80
C LEU A 177 -2.01 -5.59 47.55
N ASP A 178 -2.39 -6.40 46.58
CA ASP A 178 -1.93 -6.31 45.20
C ASP A 178 -2.97 -5.52 44.40
N VAL A 179 -2.58 -4.47 43.75
CA VAL A 179 -3.50 -3.58 43.01
C VAL A 179 -3.51 -3.85 41.49
N LEU A 180 -2.89 -4.93 41.02
CA LEU A 180 -2.91 -5.31 39.60
C LEU A 180 -4.02 -6.31 39.22
N PRO A 181 -4.53 -7.19 40.12
CA PRO A 181 -5.60 -8.11 39.78
C PRO A 181 -6.88 -7.35 39.41
N GLY A 182 -7.35 -7.52 38.16
CA GLY A 182 -8.48 -6.79 37.60
C GLY A 182 -8.05 -5.77 36.53
N ASP A 183 -6.88 -5.17 36.68
CA ASP A 183 -6.35 -4.24 35.70
C ASP A 183 -6.01 -4.92 34.39
N THR A 184 -6.28 -4.24 33.29
CA THR A 184 -6.05 -4.82 31.94
C THR A 184 -5.49 -3.82 30.93
N LEU A 185 -4.74 -4.37 29.97
CA LEU A 185 -4.39 -3.71 28.72
C LEU A 185 -4.93 -4.55 27.54
N ASN A 186 -5.80 -3.98 26.73
CA ASN A 186 -6.51 -4.68 25.64
C ASN A 186 -7.24 -5.96 26.14
N GLY A 187 -7.80 -5.93 27.35
CA GLY A 187 -8.48 -7.07 27.98
C GLY A 187 -7.55 -8.17 28.50
N ASN A 188 -6.23 -8.03 28.38
CA ASN A 188 -5.25 -8.94 28.98
C ASN A 188 -4.78 -8.38 30.32
N PRO A 189 -4.46 -9.25 31.34
CA PRO A 189 -3.97 -8.80 32.62
C PRO A 189 -2.79 -7.83 32.52
N ALA A 190 -2.85 -6.76 33.33
CA ALA A 190 -1.75 -5.82 33.46
C ALA A 190 -0.56 -6.49 34.17
N THR A 191 0.65 -6.21 33.70
CA THR A 191 1.89 -6.75 34.28
C THR A 191 2.94 -5.66 34.39
N LEU A 192 3.71 -5.63 35.51
CA LEU A 192 4.77 -4.70 35.80
C LEU A 192 6.16 -5.34 35.62
N GLY A 193 7.18 -4.49 35.58
CA GLY A 193 8.58 -4.89 35.59
C GLY A 193 9.19 -5.08 34.21
N GLY A 194 10.38 -5.70 34.16
CA GLY A 194 11.10 -5.91 32.90
C GLY A 194 10.39 -6.96 32.02
N GLY A 195 9.68 -6.49 31.03
CA GLY A 195 8.80 -7.31 30.18
C GLY A 195 7.31 -7.16 30.49
N GLY A 196 6.95 -6.34 31.47
CA GLY A 196 5.55 -5.97 31.72
C GLY A 196 4.96 -5.09 30.61
N ASN A 197 3.63 -5.13 30.51
CA ASN A 197 2.88 -4.41 29.47
C ASN A 197 2.38 -3.03 29.91
N VAL A 198 2.54 -2.68 31.22
CA VAL A 198 2.17 -1.37 31.77
C VAL A 198 3.27 -0.84 32.70
N THR A 199 3.21 0.47 32.96
CA THR A 199 3.99 1.15 34.02
C THR A 199 3.04 1.71 35.05
N MET A 200 3.46 1.74 36.34
CA MET A 200 2.67 2.27 37.44
C MET A 200 3.37 3.44 38.11
N ASN A 201 2.61 4.49 38.41
CA ASN A 201 3.07 5.64 39.17
C ASN A 201 2.05 6.02 40.25
N VAL A 202 2.51 6.48 41.39
CA VAL A 202 1.62 7.04 42.44
C VAL A 202 1.29 8.48 42.05
N VAL A 203 0.02 8.74 41.74
CA VAL A 203 -0.46 10.07 41.35
C VAL A 203 -0.71 10.94 42.59
N THR A 204 -1.38 10.37 43.60
CA THR A 204 -1.66 11.06 44.87
C THR A 204 -1.24 10.15 46.02
N PRO A 205 -0.22 10.53 46.84
CA PRO A 205 0.14 9.74 48.02
C PRO A 205 -1.04 9.66 49.05
N ALA A 206 -1.02 8.64 49.85
CA ALA A 206 -2.04 8.44 50.91
C ALA A 206 -2.08 9.70 51.81
N ALA A 207 -3.28 10.17 52.04
CA ALA A 207 -3.58 11.23 53.01
C ALA A 207 -4.27 10.63 54.25
N PRO A 208 -4.09 11.22 55.46
CA PRO A 208 -4.73 10.74 56.68
C PRO A 208 -6.27 10.93 56.66
#